data_6f54d2b5927daeccb0e4de83f0883031
#
_entry.id   6f54d2b5927daeccb0e4de83f0883031
#
_cell.length_a   1.000
_cell.length_b   1.000
_cell.length_c   1.000
_cell.angle_alpha   90.00
_cell.angle_beta   90.00
_cell.angle_gamma   90.00
#
_symmetry.space_group_name_H-M   'P 1'
#
loop_
_entity.id
_entity.type
_entity.pdbx_description
1 polymer ?
#
loop_
_entity_poly.entity_id
_entity_poly.type
_entity_poly.pdbx_seq_one_letter_code
_entity_poly.pdbx_strand_id
1 'polypeptide(L)'
;MILKVAFKNEDSINGLQELLNNYPLIKLIKLSETSDKINALKLKHYYGAKLSPFACLIDNNGKHVQAFYSENKSFSLDYIKNVLDHWLLYNKIEDGSSRS
;
A
#
# COMPACT_ATOMS: atom_id res chain seq x y z
N MET A 1 -8.53 -4.89 -3.86
CA MET A 1 -7.56 -3.82 -3.64
C MET A 1 -6.14 -4.37 -3.66
N ILE A 2 -5.20 -3.54 -4.02
CA ILE A 2 -3.79 -3.93 -4.13
C ILE A 2 -2.95 -2.92 -3.35
N LEU A 3 -2.02 -3.41 -2.53
CA LEU A 3 -0.98 -2.58 -1.93
C LEU A 3 0.34 -2.92 -2.64
N LYS A 4 0.87 -1.97 -3.42
CA LYS A 4 2.17 -2.13 -4.06
C LYS A 4 3.23 -1.46 -3.18
N VAL A 5 4.34 -2.14 -2.95
CA VAL A 5 5.43 -1.60 -2.15
C VAL A 5 6.75 -1.73 -2.88
N ALA A 6 7.46 -0.61 -3.00
CA ALA A 6 8.82 -0.56 -3.55
C ALA A 6 9.80 -0.48 -2.38
N PHE A 7 10.80 -1.36 -2.34
CA PHE A 7 11.72 -1.45 -1.21
C PHE A 7 13.11 -1.87 -1.68
N LYS A 8 14.12 -1.46 -0.92
CA LYS A 8 15.51 -1.88 -1.15
C LYS A 8 15.86 -3.11 -0.33
N ASN A 9 15.31 -3.21 0.86
CA ASN A 9 15.71 -4.14 1.89
C ASN A 9 14.48 -4.80 2.48
N GLU A 10 14.43 -6.13 2.49
CA GLU A 10 13.29 -6.86 3.04
C GLU A 10 13.00 -6.46 4.50
N ASP A 11 14.05 -6.15 5.26
CA ASP A 11 13.88 -5.75 6.66
C ASP A 11 13.06 -4.46 6.80
N SER A 12 13.10 -3.59 5.80
CA SER A 12 12.39 -2.32 5.86
C SER A 12 10.86 -2.47 5.74
N ILE A 13 10.40 -3.62 5.24
CA ILE A 13 8.98 -3.92 5.12
C ILE A 13 8.57 -5.09 6.01
N ASN A 14 9.40 -5.38 7.02
CA ASN A 14 9.14 -6.45 7.97
C ASN A 14 7.81 -6.21 8.70
N GLY A 15 6.99 -7.24 8.80
CA GLY A 15 5.68 -7.14 9.44
C GLY A 15 4.55 -6.73 8.50
N LEU A 16 4.86 -6.24 7.29
CA LEU A 16 3.82 -5.80 6.36
C LEU A 16 2.96 -6.98 5.88
N GLN A 17 3.57 -8.11 5.58
CA GLN A 17 2.81 -9.29 5.17
C GLN A 17 1.91 -9.79 6.31
N GLU A 18 2.40 -9.78 7.53
CA GLU A 18 1.60 -10.18 8.69
C GLU A 18 0.42 -9.24 8.89
N LEU A 19 0.64 -7.94 8.71
CA LEU A 19 -0.44 -6.96 8.76
C LEU A 19 -1.50 -7.28 7.72
N LEU A 20 -1.09 -7.53 6.48
CA LEU A 20 -2.03 -7.78 5.39
C LEU A 20 -2.72 -9.14 5.48
N ASN A 21 -2.23 -10.06 6.29
CA ASN A 21 -2.94 -11.31 6.56
C ASN A 21 -4.30 -11.05 7.22
N ASN A 22 -4.48 -9.91 7.87
CA ASN A 22 -5.76 -9.51 8.44
C ASN A 22 -6.69 -8.83 7.44
N TYR A 23 -6.23 -8.64 6.20
CA TYR A 23 -6.98 -7.94 5.16
C TYR A 23 -6.99 -8.79 3.88
N PRO A 24 -7.75 -9.90 3.87
CA PRO A 24 -7.70 -10.86 2.75
C PRO A 24 -8.14 -10.29 1.41
N LEU A 25 -8.86 -9.16 1.41
CA LEU A 25 -9.29 -8.51 0.17
C LEU A 25 -8.20 -7.63 -0.44
N ILE A 26 -7.09 -7.46 0.26
CA ILE A 26 -5.97 -6.63 -0.21
C ILE A 26 -4.80 -7.53 -0.59
N LYS A 27 -4.41 -7.45 -1.86
CA LYS A 27 -3.27 -8.21 -2.36
C LYS A 27 -2.00 -7.38 -2.21
N LEU A 28 -0.95 -7.99 -1.68
CA LEU A 28 0.36 -7.35 -1.56
C LEU A 28 1.20 -7.67 -2.79
N ILE A 29 1.72 -6.64 -3.45
CA ILE A 29 2.68 -6.78 -4.53
C ILE A 29 3.98 -6.12 -4.10
N LYS A 30 5.05 -6.90 -3.97
CA LYS A 30 6.36 -6.42 -3.55
C LYS A 30 7.25 -6.19 -4.77
N LEU A 31 7.78 -4.98 -4.87
CA LEU A 31 8.68 -4.59 -5.95
C LEU A 31 10.06 -4.29 -5.35
N SER A 32 10.96 -5.25 -5.46
CA SER A 32 12.32 -5.11 -4.94
C SER A 32 13.14 -4.22 -5.87
N GLU A 33 13.84 -3.24 -5.30
CA GLU A 33 14.73 -2.36 -6.08
C GLU A 33 16.00 -3.08 -6.53
N THR A 34 16.23 -4.32 -6.08
CA THR A 34 17.36 -5.13 -6.55
C THR A 34 16.95 -6.15 -7.60
N SER A 35 15.83 -6.85 -7.41
CA SER A 35 15.40 -7.91 -8.34
C SER A 35 14.35 -7.44 -9.35
N ASP A 36 13.65 -6.36 -9.07
CA ASP A 36 12.62 -5.80 -9.96
C ASP A 36 12.78 -4.27 -10.01
N LYS A 37 14.01 -3.85 -10.27
CA LYS A 37 14.43 -2.46 -10.16
C LYS A 37 13.59 -1.51 -11.01
N ILE A 38 13.33 -1.89 -12.25
CA ILE A 38 12.63 -1.02 -13.19
C ILE A 38 11.23 -0.68 -12.67
N ASN A 39 10.47 -1.70 -12.27
CA ASN A 39 9.10 -1.50 -11.80
C ASN A 39 9.06 -0.77 -10.46
N ALA A 40 10.01 -1.07 -9.56
CA ALA A 40 10.11 -0.39 -8.28
C ALA A 40 10.40 1.09 -8.47
N LEU A 41 11.37 1.43 -9.34
CA LEU A 41 11.74 2.82 -9.58
C LEU A 41 10.66 3.59 -10.35
N LYS A 42 9.97 2.93 -11.27
CA LYS A 42 8.84 3.55 -11.97
C LYS A 42 7.74 3.94 -11.00
N LEU A 43 7.42 3.06 -10.06
CA LEU A 43 6.41 3.35 -9.05
C LEU A 43 6.80 4.55 -8.21
N LYS A 44 8.03 4.57 -7.70
CA LYS A 44 8.53 5.68 -6.89
C LYS A 44 8.55 6.98 -7.70
N HIS A 45 9.02 6.91 -8.94
CA HIS A 45 9.12 8.08 -9.80
C HIS A 45 7.75 8.68 -10.08
N TYR A 46 6.76 7.85 -10.34
CA TYR A 46 5.39 8.29 -10.59
C TYR A 46 4.85 9.15 -9.45
N TYR A 47 5.19 8.81 -8.21
CA TYR A 47 4.74 9.52 -7.02
C TYR A 47 5.73 10.56 -6.51
N GLY A 48 6.88 10.68 -7.14
CA GLY A 48 7.93 11.57 -6.67
C GLY A 48 8.60 11.10 -5.38
N ALA A 49 8.50 9.82 -5.05
CA ALA A 49 9.12 9.27 -3.85
C ALA A 49 10.61 9.08 -4.08
N LYS A 50 11.43 9.59 -3.16
CA LYS A 50 12.89 9.48 -3.23
C LYS A 50 13.46 8.44 -2.29
N LEU A 51 12.79 8.23 -1.17
CA LEU A 51 13.25 7.28 -0.15
C LEU A 51 12.48 5.96 -0.26
N SER A 52 13.07 4.93 0.31
CA SER A 52 12.46 3.59 0.39
C SER A 52 12.30 3.22 1.85
N PRO A 53 11.30 2.44 2.21
CA PRO A 53 10.25 1.89 1.37
C PRO A 53 9.18 2.93 0.98
N PHE A 54 8.50 2.67 -0.12
CA PHE A 54 7.36 3.45 -0.56
C PHE A 54 6.23 2.49 -0.92
N ALA A 55 4.99 2.85 -0.61
CA ALA A 55 3.85 2.02 -0.95
C ALA A 55 2.68 2.86 -1.46
N CYS A 56 1.82 2.24 -2.23
CA CYS A 56 0.57 2.87 -2.65
C CYS A 56 -0.57 1.84 -2.62
N LEU A 57 -1.75 2.34 -2.27
CA LEU A 57 -2.96 1.54 -2.24
C LEU A 57 -3.77 1.82 -3.49
N ILE A 58 -4.19 0.76 -4.18
CA ILE A 58 -4.94 0.83 -5.44
C ILE A 58 -6.26 0.11 -5.23
N ASP A 59 -7.37 0.77 -5.59
CA ASP A 59 -8.70 0.17 -5.43
C ASP A 59 -9.01 -0.84 -6.55
N ASN A 60 -10.20 -1.41 -6.51
CA ASN A 60 -10.60 -2.44 -7.48
C ASN A 60 -10.78 -1.91 -8.90
N ASN A 61 -10.85 -0.61 -9.06
CA ASN A 61 -10.96 0.04 -10.37
C ASN A 61 -9.62 0.48 -10.92
N GLY A 62 -8.53 0.17 -10.22
CA GLY A 62 -7.20 0.57 -10.63
C GLY A 62 -6.84 1.99 -10.24
N LYS A 63 -7.69 2.66 -9.45
CA LYS A 63 -7.43 4.03 -9.02
C LYS A 63 -6.48 4.04 -7.82
N HIS A 64 -5.49 4.92 -7.86
CA HIS A 64 -4.56 5.11 -6.76
C HIS A 64 -5.20 6.00 -5.71
N VAL A 65 -5.49 5.45 -4.52
CA VAL A 65 -6.27 6.14 -3.50
C VAL A 65 -5.45 6.64 -2.34
N GLN A 66 -4.26 6.09 -2.11
CA GLN A 66 -3.41 6.49 -0.99
C GLN A 66 -1.97 6.14 -1.28
N ALA A 67 -1.04 7.03 -0.87
CA ALA A 67 0.39 6.77 -0.97
C ALA A 67 1.02 6.87 0.42
N PHE A 68 2.06 6.08 0.66
CA PHE A 68 2.78 6.01 1.93
C PHE A 68 4.24 6.27 1.68
N TYR A 69 4.75 7.41 2.17
CA TYR A 69 6.10 7.88 1.91
C TYR A 69 6.99 7.74 3.15
N SER A 70 8.22 7.30 2.94
CA SER A 70 9.21 7.31 4.03
C SER A 70 9.65 8.73 4.39
N GLU A 71 9.65 9.64 3.41
CA GLU A 71 10.07 11.03 3.61
C GLU A 71 9.28 11.74 4.69
N ASN A 72 7.97 11.52 4.74
CA ASN A 72 7.09 12.16 5.69
C ASN A 72 6.58 11.20 6.77
N LYS A 73 7.21 10.04 6.88
CA LYS A 73 6.90 9.00 7.88
C LYS A 73 5.50 8.42 7.76
N SER A 74 4.83 8.61 6.62
CA SER A 74 3.54 7.97 6.41
C SER A 74 3.67 6.46 6.09
N PHE A 75 4.88 6.01 5.73
CA PHE A 75 5.14 4.58 5.63
C PHE A 75 5.42 4.03 7.02
N SER A 76 4.38 3.62 7.72
CA SER A 76 4.49 2.92 9.01
C SER A 76 3.35 1.93 9.10
N LEU A 77 3.59 0.82 9.81
CA LEU A 77 2.58 -0.23 9.93
C LEU A 77 1.31 0.30 10.59
N ASP A 78 1.45 1.15 11.62
CA ASP A 78 0.29 1.72 12.32
C ASP A 78 -0.52 2.63 11.41
N TYR A 79 0.14 3.49 10.66
CA TYR A 79 -0.56 4.40 9.78
C TYR A 79 -1.22 3.64 8.62
N ILE A 80 -0.49 2.67 8.04
CA ILE A 80 -1.04 1.84 6.96
C ILE A 80 -2.27 1.09 7.47
N LYS A 81 -2.19 0.50 8.66
CA LYS A 81 -3.32 -0.20 9.26
C LYS A 81 -4.53 0.72 9.40
N ASN A 82 -4.33 1.93 9.91
CA ASN A 82 -5.42 2.88 10.08
C ASN A 82 -6.07 3.24 8.76
N VAL A 83 -5.27 3.44 7.71
CA VAL A 83 -5.79 3.74 6.38
C VAL A 83 -6.59 2.55 5.82
N LEU A 84 -6.05 1.34 5.96
CA LEU A 84 -6.74 0.14 5.48
C LEU A 84 -8.06 -0.08 6.21
N ASP A 85 -8.08 0.11 7.53
CA ASP A 85 -9.30 -0.01 8.32
C ASP A 85 -10.34 1.01 7.86
N HIS A 86 -9.91 2.24 7.59
CA HIS A 86 -10.79 3.29 7.12
C HIS A 86 -11.41 2.93 5.76
N TRP A 87 -10.59 2.49 4.81
CA TRP A 87 -11.08 2.17 3.47
C TRP A 87 -12.02 0.97 3.47
N LEU A 88 -11.72 -0.06 4.26
CA LEU A 88 -12.58 -1.23 4.33
C LEU A 88 -13.89 -0.91 5.01
N LEU A 89 -13.86 -0.10 6.07
CA LEU A 89 -15.08 0.32 6.76
C LEU A 89 -15.92 1.20 5.85
N TYR A 90 -15.31 2.12 5.15
CA TYR A 90 -16.01 3.01 4.22
C TYR A 90 -16.71 2.21 3.12
N ASN A 91 -15.99 1.27 2.49
CA ASN A 91 -16.58 0.46 1.43
C ASN A 91 -17.74 -0.39 1.95
N LYS A 92 -17.61 -0.92 3.16
CA LYS A 92 -18.66 -1.73 3.78
C LYS A 92 -19.91 -0.89 4.06
N ILE A 93 -19.72 0.33 4.53
CA ILE A 93 -20.84 1.25 4.78
C ILE A 93 -21.51 1.63 3.46
N GLU A 94 -20.75 1.92 2.43
CA GLU A 94 -21.28 2.23 1.11
C GLU A 94 -22.12 1.10 0.55
N ASP A 95 -21.61 -0.12 0.64
CA ASP A 95 -22.36 -1.29 0.19
C ASP A 95 -23.68 -1.42 0.93
N GLY A 96 -23.67 -1.21 2.24
CA GLY A 96 -24.88 -1.21 3.05
C GLY A 96 -25.86 -0.14 2.64
N SER A 97 -25.35 1.06 2.37
CA SER A 97 -26.16 2.20 1.94
C SER A 97 -26.80 1.95 0.57
N SER A 98 -26.06 1.35 -0.34
CA SER A 98 -26.58 1.11 -1.70
C SER A 98 -27.69 0.09 -1.72
N ARG A 99 -27.79 -0.74 -0.70
CA ARG A 99 -28.84 -1.76 -0.63
C ARG A 99 -30.09 -1.28 0.09
N SER A 100 -29.99 -0.18 0.76
CA SER A 100 -31.15 0.38 1.45
C SER A 100 -31.87 1.35 0.58
#